data_4c665cace48b67baa548f6a66300ed0d
#
_entry.id   4c665cace48b67baa548f6a66300ed0d
#
_cell.length_a   1.000
_cell.length_b   1.000
_cell.length_c   1.000
_cell.angle_alpha   90.00
_cell.angle_beta   90.00
_cell.angle_gamma   90.00
#
_symmetry.space_group_name_H-M   'P 1'
#
loop_
_entity.id
_entity.type
_entity.pdbx_description
1 polymer ?
#
loop_
_entity_poly.entity_id
_entity_poly.type
_entity_poly.pdbx_seq_one_letter_code
_entity_poly.pdbx_strand_id
1 'polypeptide(L)'
;ARMGFEITHVYGLTEVYGPAAVAASRPAWADAELGEQVRLNGRQGVRYPLQEGMTVMDPETMTEVPADGQTMGEIMFRGNIVMKGYLKNPTASAKAFEGGWFHTGDLAVMEPDRYVKIKDRSKDIIISGGENISSIEVEDALYRHPAVMACAVVARPDPKWGESPLAFVELRPGAQTTEAELIAHCRTLLAAYKVPKAVRFEAIPKTSTGKIQKFELRERAKSSSAIE
;
A
#
# COMPACT_ATOMS: atom_id res chain seq x y z
N ALA A 1 -10.50 21.20 1.81
CA ALA A 1 -11.58 22.16 2.02
C ALA A 1 -11.09 23.51 2.57
N ARG A 2 -10.22 23.57 3.61
CA ARG A 2 -9.75 24.85 4.20
C ARG A 2 -8.95 25.74 3.24
N MET A 3 -8.30 25.20 2.22
CA MET A 3 -7.50 25.97 1.25
C MET A 3 -8.20 26.18 -0.10
N GLY A 4 -9.45 25.75 -0.25
CA GLY A 4 -10.22 25.93 -1.47
C GLY A 4 -9.76 25.08 -2.68
N PHE A 5 -8.96 24.04 -2.46
CA PHE A 5 -8.54 23.14 -3.53
C PHE A 5 -9.46 21.93 -3.63
N GLU A 6 -9.75 21.55 -4.85
CA GLU A 6 -10.26 20.22 -5.18
C GLU A 6 -9.09 19.31 -5.49
N ILE A 7 -9.02 18.14 -4.81
CA ILE A 7 -7.95 17.16 -5.00
C ILE A 7 -8.53 15.95 -5.68
N THR A 8 -8.02 15.62 -6.86
CA THR A 8 -8.33 14.37 -7.56
C THR A 8 -7.17 13.40 -7.38
N HIS A 9 -7.44 12.26 -6.75
CA HIS A 9 -6.45 11.20 -6.61
C HIS A 9 -6.30 10.45 -7.93
N VAL A 10 -5.06 10.24 -8.35
CA VAL A 10 -4.71 9.43 -9.53
C VAL A 10 -3.69 8.37 -9.15
N TYR A 11 -3.72 7.24 -9.84
CA TYR A 11 -2.75 6.17 -9.71
C TYR A 11 -2.13 5.84 -11.05
N GLY A 12 -0.84 5.58 -11.05
CA GLY A 12 -0.09 5.16 -12.23
C GLY A 12 1.36 4.87 -11.88
N LEU A 13 2.07 4.30 -12.85
CA LEU A 13 3.49 3.98 -12.76
C LEU A 13 4.16 4.39 -14.07
N THR A 14 5.49 4.40 -14.08
CA THR A 14 6.28 4.67 -15.29
C THR A 14 5.93 3.71 -16.42
N GLU A 15 5.70 2.46 -16.08
CA GLU A 15 5.37 1.35 -16.97
C GLU A 15 4.03 1.52 -17.72
N VAL A 16 3.15 2.40 -17.23
CA VAL A 16 1.85 2.68 -17.85
C VAL A 16 1.72 4.12 -18.33
N TYR A 17 2.85 4.83 -18.46
CA TYR A 17 2.95 6.17 -19.03
C TYR A 17 2.11 7.25 -18.32
N GLY A 18 1.98 7.20 -17.01
CA GLY A 18 1.29 8.23 -16.22
C GLY A 18 0.02 7.71 -15.53
N PRO A 19 -1.03 8.55 -15.42
CA PRO A 19 -2.27 8.15 -14.78
C PRO A 19 -2.93 6.99 -15.51
N ALA A 20 -3.14 5.88 -14.80
CA ALA A 20 -3.81 4.69 -15.31
C ALA A 20 -5.16 4.45 -14.61
N ALA A 21 -5.33 4.99 -13.40
CA ALA A 21 -6.61 5.06 -12.70
C ALA A 21 -6.83 6.46 -12.12
N VAL A 22 -8.09 6.83 -11.91
CA VAL A 22 -8.51 8.12 -11.39
C VAL A 22 -9.68 7.95 -10.42
N ALA A 23 -9.59 8.58 -9.27
CA ALA A 23 -10.70 8.68 -8.33
C ALA A 23 -11.72 9.72 -8.85
N ALA A 24 -12.41 9.38 -9.94
CA ALA A 24 -13.44 10.24 -10.50
C ALA A 24 -14.56 10.41 -9.47
N SER A 25 -14.77 11.65 -9.00
CA SER A 25 -15.83 11.95 -8.04
C SER A 25 -17.21 11.75 -8.68
N ARG A 26 -18.17 11.30 -7.87
CA ARG A 26 -19.58 11.20 -8.29
C ARG A 26 -20.39 12.28 -7.60
N PRO A 27 -21.38 12.89 -8.27
CA PRO A 27 -22.22 13.93 -7.66
C PRO A 27 -22.81 13.51 -6.30
N ALA A 28 -23.23 12.25 -6.18
CA ALA A 28 -23.78 11.71 -4.93
C ALA A 28 -22.80 11.71 -3.73
N TRP A 29 -21.50 11.92 -3.95
CA TRP A 29 -20.52 12.01 -2.85
C TRP A 29 -20.41 13.40 -2.25
N ALA A 30 -20.92 14.44 -2.94
CA ALA A 30 -20.82 15.82 -2.47
C ALA A 30 -21.60 16.04 -1.16
N ASP A 31 -22.71 15.31 -0.98
CA ASP A 31 -23.57 15.40 0.20
C ASP A 31 -23.19 14.43 1.33
N ALA A 32 -22.16 13.60 1.12
CA ALA A 32 -21.72 12.65 2.13
C ALA A 32 -20.98 13.35 3.27
N GLU A 33 -21.01 12.77 4.46
CA GLU A 33 -20.20 13.21 5.59
C GLU A 33 -18.72 13.25 5.24
N LEU A 34 -17.97 14.20 5.83
CA LEU A 34 -16.54 14.43 5.50
C LEU A 34 -15.69 13.15 5.58
N GLY A 35 -15.91 12.31 6.59
CA GLY A 35 -15.19 11.04 6.74
C GLY A 35 -15.43 10.08 5.58
N GLU A 36 -16.67 10.01 5.10
CA GLU A 36 -17.05 9.21 3.94
C GLU A 36 -16.49 9.80 2.64
N GLN A 37 -16.53 11.12 2.47
CA GLN A 37 -15.88 11.77 1.31
C GLN A 37 -14.38 11.45 1.24
N VAL A 38 -13.68 11.49 2.40
CA VAL A 38 -12.25 11.12 2.48
C VAL A 38 -12.04 9.65 2.10
N ARG A 39 -12.90 8.74 2.59
CA ARG A 39 -12.84 7.32 2.27
C ARG A 39 -13.03 7.07 0.77
N LEU A 40 -14.02 7.72 0.17
CA LEU A 40 -14.37 7.57 -1.24
C LEU A 40 -13.27 8.14 -2.16
N ASN A 41 -12.77 9.33 -1.86
CA ASN A 41 -11.74 10.01 -2.66
C ASN A 41 -10.33 9.46 -2.41
N GLY A 42 -10.10 8.73 -1.31
CA GLY A 42 -8.81 8.10 -1.01
C GLY A 42 -8.53 6.81 -1.80
N ARG A 43 -9.51 6.32 -2.60
CA ARG A 43 -9.33 5.15 -3.48
C ARG A 43 -8.54 5.54 -4.73
N GLN A 44 -7.91 4.56 -5.39
CA GLN A 44 -7.22 4.80 -6.66
C GLN A 44 -8.19 5.02 -7.82
N GLY A 45 -9.43 4.56 -7.64
CA GLY A 45 -10.53 4.91 -8.51
C GLY A 45 -10.82 3.93 -9.62
N VAL A 46 -11.26 4.45 -10.75
CA VAL A 46 -11.65 3.69 -11.94
C VAL A 46 -10.61 3.86 -13.04
N ARG A 47 -10.67 3.00 -14.04
CA ARG A 47 -9.82 3.02 -15.23
C ARG A 47 -9.78 4.42 -15.87
N TYR A 48 -8.58 4.94 -16.09
CA TYR A 48 -8.38 6.19 -16.82
C TYR A 48 -8.78 6.04 -18.30
N PRO A 49 -9.33 7.08 -18.94
CA PRO A 49 -9.87 6.97 -20.31
C PRO A 49 -8.88 6.45 -21.37
N LEU A 50 -7.59 6.75 -21.23
CA LEU A 50 -6.56 6.30 -22.15
C LEU A 50 -6.08 4.86 -21.93
N GLN A 51 -6.46 4.24 -20.81
CA GLN A 51 -6.12 2.85 -20.49
C GLN A 51 -7.19 1.91 -21.06
N GLU A 52 -6.80 0.92 -21.86
CA GLU A 52 -7.76 0.00 -22.51
C GLU A 52 -8.34 -1.02 -21.54
N GLY A 53 -7.50 -1.59 -20.65
CA GLY A 53 -7.92 -2.55 -19.64
C GLY A 53 -7.29 -2.28 -18.28
N MET A 54 -8.12 -2.34 -17.22
CA MET A 54 -7.69 -2.35 -15.82
C MET A 54 -8.61 -3.30 -15.07
N THR A 55 -8.01 -4.21 -14.33
CA THR A 55 -8.75 -5.13 -13.45
C THR A 55 -7.92 -5.49 -12.22
N VAL A 56 -8.52 -6.18 -11.27
CA VAL A 56 -7.84 -6.81 -10.14
C VAL A 56 -7.97 -8.32 -10.32
N MET A 57 -6.83 -9.00 -10.40
CA MET A 57 -6.78 -10.44 -10.67
C MET A 57 -5.96 -11.17 -9.60
N ASP A 58 -6.31 -12.41 -9.37
CA ASP A 58 -5.42 -13.35 -8.71
C ASP A 58 -4.21 -13.61 -9.64
N PRO A 59 -2.97 -13.29 -9.20
CA PRO A 59 -1.80 -13.37 -10.07
C PRO A 59 -1.38 -14.80 -10.42
N GLU A 60 -1.84 -15.82 -9.68
CA GLU A 60 -1.51 -17.23 -9.95
C GLU A 60 -2.49 -17.85 -10.95
N THR A 61 -3.78 -17.60 -10.76
CA THR A 61 -4.83 -18.19 -11.60
C THR A 61 -5.21 -17.33 -12.78
N MET A 62 -4.78 -16.07 -12.82
CA MET A 62 -5.15 -15.06 -13.81
C MET A 62 -6.68 -14.89 -13.98
N THR A 63 -7.41 -15.06 -12.87
CA THR A 63 -8.86 -14.84 -12.80
C THR A 63 -9.19 -13.54 -12.07
N GLU A 64 -10.21 -12.83 -12.56
CA GLU A 64 -10.66 -11.60 -11.88
C GLU A 64 -11.21 -11.92 -10.49
N VAL A 65 -10.80 -11.13 -9.49
CA VAL A 65 -11.37 -11.23 -8.14
C VAL A 65 -12.78 -10.64 -8.10
N PRO A 66 -13.65 -11.12 -7.20
CA PRO A 66 -14.98 -10.52 -7.04
C PRO A 66 -14.89 -9.06 -6.60
N ALA A 67 -15.88 -8.25 -7.03
CA ALA A 67 -15.99 -6.85 -6.61
C ALA A 67 -16.71 -6.75 -5.25
N ASP A 68 -16.11 -7.31 -4.20
CA ASP A 68 -16.64 -7.38 -2.84
C ASP A 68 -15.94 -6.43 -1.85
N GLY A 69 -14.89 -5.72 -2.30
CA GLY A 69 -14.08 -4.83 -1.46
C GLY A 69 -13.20 -5.56 -0.44
N GLN A 70 -13.10 -6.89 -0.51
CA GLN A 70 -12.40 -7.72 0.47
C GLN A 70 -11.37 -8.66 -0.17
N THR A 71 -11.74 -9.35 -1.24
CA THR A 71 -10.86 -10.29 -1.93
C THR A 71 -9.72 -9.53 -2.59
N MET A 72 -8.48 -9.81 -2.15
CA MET A 72 -7.29 -9.19 -2.70
C MET A 72 -6.84 -9.88 -3.99
N GLY A 73 -6.37 -9.09 -4.92
CA GLY A 73 -5.64 -9.50 -6.10
C GLY A 73 -4.64 -8.42 -6.48
N GLU A 74 -3.95 -8.61 -7.59
CA GLU A 74 -3.02 -7.65 -8.16
C GLU A 74 -3.74 -6.75 -9.17
N ILE A 75 -3.47 -5.44 -9.15
CA ILE A 75 -3.92 -4.53 -10.21
C ILE A 75 -3.15 -4.87 -11.48
N MET A 76 -3.88 -5.13 -12.55
CA MET A 76 -3.28 -5.41 -13.84
C MET A 76 -3.80 -4.47 -14.91
N PHE A 77 -2.91 -4.12 -15.82
CA PHE A 77 -3.22 -3.23 -16.95
C PHE A 77 -2.97 -3.90 -18.30
N ARG A 78 -3.73 -3.46 -19.29
CA ARG A 78 -3.53 -3.83 -20.69
C ARG A 78 -3.92 -2.66 -21.59
N GLY A 79 -3.11 -2.39 -22.60
CA GLY A 79 -3.41 -1.34 -23.57
C GLY A 79 -2.16 -0.70 -24.20
N ASN A 80 -2.40 0.21 -25.12
CA ASN A 80 -1.34 0.85 -25.92
C ASN A 80 -0.44 1.79 -25.13
N ILE A 81 -0.88 2.25 -23.94
CA ILE A 81 -0.06 3.11 -23.07
C ILE A 81 0.82 2.32 -22.11
N VAL A 82 0.67 1.00 -22.07
CA VAL A 82 1.54 0.13 -21.29
C VAL A 82 2.88 -0.03 -22.03
N MET A 83 3.99 0.00 -21.30
CA MET A 83 5.33 -0.16 -21.87
C MET A 83 5.45 -1.45 -22.70
N LYS A 84 6.37 -1.47 -23.65
CA LYS A 84 6.73 -2.69 -24.41
C LYS A 84 7.57 -3.68 -23.61
N GLY A 85 8.24 -3.22 -22.57
CA GLY A 85 9.11 -4.02 -21.72
C GLY A 85 10.27 -3.21 -21.11
N TYR A 86 11.04 -3.85 -20.27
CA TYR A 86 12.24 -3.28 -19.67
C TYR A 86 13.43 -3.35 -20.61
N LEU A 87 14.16 -2.24 -20.73
CA LEU A 87 15.31 -2.13 -21.63
C LEU A 87 16.37 -3.19 -21.32
N LYS A 88 16.75 -3.96 -22.33
CA LYS A 88 17.76 -5.03 -22.25
C LYS A 88 17.52 -6.07 -21.13
N ASN A 89 16.27 -6.23 -20.71
CA ASN A 89 15.89 -7.18 -19.68
C ASN A 89 14.66 -8.02 -20.11
N PRO A 90 14.84 -8.99 -21.03
CA PRO A 90 13.75 -9.80 -21.55
C PRO A 90 13.10 -10.67 -20.49
N THR A 91 13.88 -11.18 -19.53
CA THR A 91 13.36 -12.03 -18.44
C THR A 91 12.39 -11.25 -17.55
N ALA A 92 12.75 -10.04 -17.10
CA ALA A 92 11.86 -9.21 -16.31
C ALA A 92 10.64 -8.77 -17.13
N SER A 93 10.83 -8.49 -18.42
CA SER A 93 9.72 -8.13 -19.32
C SER A 93 8.73 -9.29 -19.46
N ALA A 94 9.20 -10.52 -19.72
CA ALA A 94 8.34 -11.69 -19.83
C ALA A 94 7.52 -11.91 -18.55
N LYS A 95 8.16 -11.80 -17.37
CA LYS A 95 7.47 -11.91 -16.09
C LYS A 95 6.43 -10.80 -15.88
N ALA A 96 6.76 -9.56 -16.27
CA ALA A 96 5.86 -8.42 -16.10
C ALA A 96 4.61 -8.49 -16.99
N PHE A 97 4.61 -9.33 -18.05
CA PHE A 97 3.49 -9.51 -18.98
C PHE A 97 2.94 -10.94 -18.99
N GLU A 98 3.15 -11.68 -17.92
CA GLU A 98 2.61 -13.03 -17.80
C GLU A 98 1.08 -13.01 -17.96
N GLY A 99 0.52 -14.01 -18.64
CA GLY A 99 -0.91 -14.08 -18.93
C GLY A 99 -1.48 -12.95 -19.83
N GLY A 100 -0.60 -12.15 -20.45
CA GLY A 100 -1.02 -11.07 -21.40
C GLY A 100 -1.50 -9.79 -20.73
N TRP A 101 -1.26 -9.64 -19.43
CA TRP A 101 -1.51 -8.42 -18.66
C TRP A 101 -0.21 -7.90 -18.07
N PHE A 102 -0.11 -6.58 -17.91
CA PHE A 102 0.98 -5.99 -17.17
C PHE A 102 0.72 -6.09 -15.66
N HIS A 103 1.61 -6.77 -14.96
CA HIS A 103 1.62 -6.95 -13.52
C HIS A 103 2.26 -5.74 -12.83
N THR A 104 1.50 -5.04 -12.00
CA THR A 104 1.98 -3.82 -11.31
C THR A 104 2.79 -4.12 -10.07
N GLY A 105 2.61 -5.28 -9.46
CA GLY A 105 3.10 -5.62 -8.13
C GLY A 105 2.34 -4.91 -6.99
N ASP A 106 1.25 -4.18 -7.29
CA ASP A 106 0.43 -3.49 -6.30
C ASP A 106 -0.85 -4.31 -6.05
N LEU A 107 -1.05 -4.74 -4.80
CA LEU A 107 -2.22 -5.50 -4.39
C LEU A 107 -3.38 -4.59 -4.04
N ALA A 108 -4.56 -4.96 -4.46
CA ALA A 108 -5.76 -4.17 -4.30
C ALA A 108 -7.01 -5.04 -4.12
N VAL A 109 -8.10 -4.38 -3.79
CA VAL A 109 -9.45 -4.94 -3.87
C VAL A 109 -10.26 -4.16 -4.89
N MET A 110 -11.24 -4.83 -5.51
CA MET A 110 -12.26 -4.20 -6.34
C MET A 110 -13.49 -3.95 -5.49
N GLU A 111 -13.86 -2.69 -5.30
CA GLU A 111 -15.08 -2.33 -4.56
C GLU A 111 -16.35 -2.64 -5.40
N PRO A 112 -17.54 -2.82 -4.78
CA PRO A 112 -18.77 -3.10 -5.51
C PRO A 112 -19.13 -2.07 -6.58
N ASP A 113 -18.72 -0.82 -6.39
CA ASP A 113 -18.91 0.27 -7.36
C ASP A 113 -17.83 0.35 -8.43
N ARG A 114 -16.97 -0.68 -8.51
CA ARG A 114 -15.84 -0.82 -9.46
C ARG A 114 -14.69 0.16 -9.26
N TYR A 115 -14.60 0.79 -8.09
CA TYR A 115 -13.42 1.53 -7.70
C TYR A 115 -12.38 0.59 -7.11
N VAL A 116 -11.13 0.76 -7.55
CA VAL A 116 -10.00 0.02 -7.02
C VAL A 116 -9.47 0.70 -5.78
N LYS A 117 -9.15 -0.08 -4.76
CA LYS A 117 -8.47 0.39 -3.55
C LYS A 117 -7.22 -0.44 -3.30
N ILE A 118 -6.05 0.20 -3.41
CA ILE A 118 -4.76 -0.43 -3.10
C ILE A 118 -4.71 -0.78 -1.60
N LYS A 119 -4.21 -1.96 -1.33
CA LYS A 119 -3.96 -2.47 0.02
C LYS A 119 -2.49 -2.44 0.37
N ASP A 120 -1.62 -2.87 -0.55
CA ASP A 120 -0.17 -2.85 -0.37
C ASP A 120 0.56 -3.21 -1.67
N ARG A 121 1.87 -3.27 -1.61
CA ARG A 121 2.69 -3.94 -2.63
C ARG A 121 2.88 -5.40 -2.29
N SER A 122 2.92 -6.27 -3.29
CA SER A 122 3.13 -7.71 -3.09
C SER A 122 4.40 -8.02 -2.28
N LYS A 123 5.47 -7.25 -2.49
CA LYS A 123 6.75 -7.37 -1.76
C LYS A 123 6.77 -6.74 -0.36
N ASP A 124 5.76 -5.96 0.00
CA ASP A 124 5.67 -5.25 1.28
C ASP A 124 4.62 -5.90 2.21
N ILE A 125 3.82 -6.84 1.70
CA ILE A 125 2.96 -7.70 2.54
C ILE A 125 3.81 -8.47 3.52
N ILE A 126 3.35 -8.52 4.76
CA ILE A 126 4.00 -9.25 5.86
C ILE A 126 3.21 -10.54 6.09
N ILE A 127 3.86 -11.69 5.98
CA ILE A 127 3.21 -13.00 6.13
C ILE A 127 3.48 -13.51 7.55
N SER A 128 2.52 -13.31 8.44
CA SER A 128 2.65 -13.66 9.85
C SER A 128 1.73 -14.81 10.21
N GLY A 129 2.29 -15.99 10.48
CA GLY A 129 1.51 -17.18 10.83
C GLY A 129 0.54 -17.64 9.74
N GLY A 130 0.85 -17.36 8.47
CA GLY A 130 -0.01 -17.66 7.32
C GLY A 130 -1.02 -16.56 6.97
N GLU A 131 -1.10 -15.50 7.78
CA GLU A 131 -2.00 -14.37 7.54
C GLU A 131 -1.27 -13.22 6.82
N ASN A 132 -1.90 -12.63 5.83
CA ASN A 132 -1.40 -11.47 5.12
C ASN A 132 -1.70 -10.17 5.88
N ILE A 133 -0.66 -9.43 6.23
CA ILE A 133 -0.76 -8.13 6.89
C ILE A 133 -0.31 -7.04 5.92
N SER A 134 -1.19 -6.09 5.63
CA SER A 134 -0.84 -4.89 4.88
C SER A 134 0.03 -3.97 5.74
N SER A 135 1.22 -3.65 5.24
CA SER A 135 2.09 -2.67 5.89
C SER A 135 1.44 -1.28 5.93
N ILE A 136 0.70 -0.91 4.88
CA ILE A 136 -0.04 0.36 4.79
C ILE A 136 -1.14 0.44 5.86
N GLU A 137 -1.88 -0.64 6.10
CA GLU A 137 -2.92 -0.65 7.14
C GLU A 137 -2.35 -0.38 8.54
N VAL A 138 -1.19 -0.93 8.82
CA VAL A 138 -0.48 -0.69 10.09
C VAL A 138 0.08 0.72 10.16
N GLU A 139 0.64 1.23 9.06
CA GLU A 139 1.11 2.61 8.93
C GLU A 139 -0.03 3.61 9.15
N ASP A 140 -1.18 3.38 8.55
CA ASP A 140 -2.38 4.21 8.72
C ASP A 140 -2.82 4.29 10.19
N ALA A 141 -2.75 3.18 10.93
CA ALA A 141 -3.04 3.16 12.36
C ALA A 141 -2.01 4.00 13.13
N LEU A 142 -0.72 3.87 12.83
CA LEU A 142 0.35 4.65 13.47
C LEU A 142 0.23 6.15 13.17
N TYR A 143 -0.11 6.54 11.94
CA TYR A 143 -0.28 7.96 11.56
C TYR A 143 -1.42 8.66 12.31
N ARG A 144 -2.39 7.91 12.85
CA ARG A 144 -3.46 8.48 13.71
C ARG A 144 -2.97 8.89 15.08
N HIS A 145 -1.79 8.44 15.50
CA HIS A 145 -1.22 8.85 16.77
C HIS A 145 -0.61 10.26 16.66
N PRO A 146 -0.96 11.21 17.57
CA PRO A 146 -0.59 12.63 17.43
C PRO A 146 0.93 12.88 17.46
N ALA A 147 1.71 12.02 18.11
CA ALA A 147 3.15 12.14 18.18
C ALA A 147 3.89 11.69 16.92
N VAL A 148 3.24 10.92 16.03
CA VAL A 148 3.87 10.36 14.82
C VAL A 148 3.95 11.42 13.72
N MET A 149 5.15 11.67 13.22
CA MET A 149 5.41 12.52 12.06
C MET A 149 5.49 11.69 10.79
N ALA A 150 6.25 10.59 10.82
CA ALA A 150 6.37 9.65 9.73
C ALA A 150 6.55 8.23 10.29
N CYS A 151 6.05 7.25 9.55
CA CYS A 151 6.27 5.85 9.89
C CYS A 151 6.42 5.00 8.63
N ALA A 152 7.07 3.85 8.79
CA ALA A 152 7.15 2.80 7.80
C ALA A 152 7.14 1.45 8.50
N VAL A 153 6.37 0.52 7.97
CA VAL A 153 6.25 -0.83 8.53
C VAL A 153 6.81 -1.84 7.52
N VAL A 154 7.63 -2.75 8.02
CA VAL A 154 8.24 -3.81 7.22
C VAL A 154 8.18 -5.15 7.95
N ALA A 155 8.32 -6.23 7.19
CA ALA A 155 8.49 -7.56 7.74
C ALA A 155 9.83 -7.65 8.52
N ARG A 156 9.78 -8.24 9.71
CA ARG A 156 10.93 -8.71 10.47
C ARG A 156 10.85 -10.24 10.58
N PRO A 157 11.95 -10.98 10.38
CA PRO A 157 11.97 -12.42 10.66
C PRO A 157 11.52 -12.71 12.09
N ASP A 158 10.64 -13.70 12.25
CA ASP A 158 10.07 -14.10 13.54
C ASP A 158 10.12 -15.63 13.65
N PRO A 159 10.78 -16.18 14.68
CA PRO A 159 10.97 -17.64 14.79
C PRO A 159 9.66 -18.41 14.99
N LYS A 160 8.61 -17.75 15.50
CA LYS A 160 7.31 -18.38 15.74
C LYS A 160 6.35 -18.20 14.59
N TRP A 161 6.35 -17.02 13.96
CA TRP A 161 5.33 -16.62 13.00
C TRP A 161 5.86 -16.54 11.55
N GLY A 162 7.15 -16.84 11.32
CA GLY A 162 7.84 -16.60 10.06
C GLY A 162 8.23 -15.14 9.90
N GLU A 163 7.24 -14.26 9.88
CA GLU A 163 7.43 -12.81 9.88
C GLU A 163 6.54 -12.13 10.93
N SER A 164 6.95 -10.95 11.36
CA SER A 164 6.14 -10.07 12.20
C SER A 164 6.32 -8.61 11.80
N PRO A 165 5.28 -7.75 12.00
CA PRO A 165 5.39 -6.34 11.69
C PRO A 165 6.37 -5.62 12.63
N LEU A 166 7.35 -4.91 12.04
CA LEU A 166 8.26 -3.99 12.71
C LEU A 166 7.98 -2.57 12.18
N ALA A 167 7.67 -1.65 13.10
CA ALA A 167 7.43 -0.25 12.77
C ALA A 167 8.70 0.59 12.99
N PHE A 168 9.05 1.42 12.02
CA PHE A 168 10.01 2.51 12.14
C PHE A 168 9.23 3.82 12.24
N VAL A 169 9.58 4.68 13.20
CA VAL A 169 8.78 5.87 13.52
C VAL A 169 9.68 7.08 13.72
N GLU A 170 9.37 8.16 13.03
CA GLU A 170 9.86 9.51 13.30
C GLU A 170 8.80 10.27 14.12
N LEU A 171 9.19 10.83 15.26
CA LEU A 171 8.30 11.65 16.07
C LEU A 171 8.27 13.10 15.59
N ARG A 172 7.16 13.76 15.83
CA ARG A 172 7.05 15.22 15.63
C ARG A 172 8.02 15.95 16.57
N PRO A 173 8.54 17.12 16.17
CA PRO A 173 9.40 17.93 17.03
C PRO A 173 8.74 18.20 18.38
N GLY A 174 9.44 17.87 19.46
CA GLY A 174 8.97 18.05 20.84
C GLY A 174 7.94 17.02 21.33
N ALA A 175 7.46 16.12 20.49
CA ALA A 175 6.58 15.04 20.91
C ALA A 175 7.37 13.90 21.56
N GLN A 176 6.74 13.24 22.53
CA GLN A 176 7.26 12.06 23.22
C GLN A 176 6.21 10.97 23.22
N THR A 177 6.63 9.76 23.02
CA THR A 177 5.83 8.53 23.20
C THR A 177 6.78 7.34 23.30
N THR A 178 6.27 6.24 23.81
CA THR A 178 7.02 4.99 23.98
C THR A 178 6.56 3.95 22.96
N GLU A 179 7.38 2.93 22.76
CA GLU A 179 7.01 1.75 21.98
C GLU A 179 5.70 1.12 22.48
N ALA A 180 5.59 0.94 23.82
CA ALA A 180 4.42 0.35 24.45
C ALA A 180 3.13 1.15 24.18
N GLU A 181 3.21 2.49 24.21
CA GLU A 181 2.07 3.37 23.91
C GLU A 181 1.64 3.27 22.45
N LEU A 182 2.58 3.25 21.50
CA LEU A 182 2.25 3.09 20.07
C LEU A 182 1.66 1.71 19.79
N ILE A 183 2.19 0.65 20.38
CA ILE A 183 1.63 -0.70 20.27
C ILE A 183 0.21 -0.74 20.87
N ALA A 184 0.00 -0.15 22.04
CA ALA A 184 -1.32 -0.06 22.68
C ALA A 184 -2.32 0.73 21.79
N HIS A 185 -1.87 1.84 21.19
CA HIS A 185 -2.68 2.61 20.25
C HIS A 185 -3.08 1.75 19.04
N CYS A 186 -2.14 1.03 18.42
CA CYS A 186 -2.45 0.13 17.30
C CYS A 186 -3.45 -0.96 17.68
N ARG A 187 -3.40 -1.49 18.91
CA ARG A 187 -4.36 -2.50 19.40
C ARG A 187 -5.80 -2.01 19.45
N THR A 188 -6.03 -0.72 19.56
CA THR A 188 -7.39 -0.15 19.53
C THR A 188 -7.96 -0.05 18.10
N LEU A 189 -7.12 -0.15 17.09
CA LEU A 189 -7.48 0.10 15.70
C LEU A 189 -7.34 -1.13 14.79
N LEU A 190 -6.52 -2.10 15.18
CA LEU A 190 -6.14 -3.24 14.35
C LEU A 190 -6.50 -4.57 15.03
N ALA A 191 -6.72 -5.59 14.22
CA ALA A 191 -6.79 -6.97 14.69
C ALA A 191 -5.44 -7.37 15.36
N ALA A 192 -5.50 -8.20 16.39
CA ALA A 192 -4.35 -8.50 17.24
C ALA A 192 -3.10 -9.02 16.49
N TYR A 193 -3.29 -9.79 15.42
CA TYR A 193 -2.18 -10.34 14.61
C TYR A 193 -1.49 -9.28 13.75
N LYS A 194 -2.18 -8.16 13.42
CA LYS A 194 -1.66 -7.05 12.61
C LYS A 194 -0.83 -6.05 13.43
N VAL A 195 -0.95 -6.08 14.75
CA VAL A 195 -0.28 -5.12 15.64
C VAL A 195 1.24 -5.29 15.57
N PRO A 196 2.01 -4.20 15.42
CA PRO A 196 3.47 -4.27 15.43
C PRO A 196 4.00 -4.99 16.67
N LYS A 197 4.99 -5.86 16.49
CA LYS A 197 5.65 -6.56 17.59
C LYS A 197 6.79 -5.75 18.18
N ALA A 198 7.29 -4.75 17.47
CA ALA A 198 8.29 -3.82 17.94
C ALA A 198 8.18 -2.48 17.21
N VAL A 199 8.64 -1.41 17.85
CA VAL A 199 8.74 -0.07 17.28
C VAL A 199 10.17 0.45 17.47
N ARG A 200 10.74 1.03 16.41
CA ARG A 200 12.04 1.69 16.44
C ARG A 200 11.88 3.18 16.15
N PHE A 201 12.43 3.99 17.01
CA PHE A 201 12.47 5.43 16.81
C PHE A 201 13.78 5.82 16.12
N GLU A 202 13.71 6.03 14.81
CA GLU A 202 14.87 6.44 14.01
C GLU A 202 14.45 7.19 12.75
N ALA A 203 15.41 7.87 12.11
CA ALA A 203 15.20 8.54 10.84
C ALA A 203 14.89 7.53 9.72
N ILE A 204 13.79 7.77 9.01
CA ILE A 204 13.34 6.92 7.92
C ILE A 204 14.03 7.34 6.62
N PRO A 205 14.74 6.42 5.93
CA PRO A 205 15.42 6.74 4.68
C PRO A 205 14.41 7.11 3.59
N LYS A 206 14.69 8.23 2.92
CA LYS A 206 13.84 8.78 1.85
C LYS A 206 14.68 9.09 0.62
N THR A 207 14.10 8.95 -0.55
CA THR A 207 14.71 9.45 -1.80
C THR A 207 14.73 10.97 -1.80
N SER A 208 15.45 11.57 -2.76
CA SER A 208 15.45 13.03 -2.98
C SER A 208 14.04 13.61 -3.23
N THR A 209 13.11 12.78 -3.69
CA THR A 209 11.70 13.15 -3.91
C THR A 209 10.82 12.91 -2.68
N GLY A 210 11.38 12.48 -1.54
CA GLY A 210 10.65 12.22 -0.29
C GLY A 210 10.00 10.84 -0.16
N LYS A 211 10.21 9.93 -1.13
CA LYS A 211 9.65 8.58 -1.08
C LYS A 211 10.44 7.71 -0.10
N ILE A 212 9.74 7.04 0.82
CA ILE A 212 10.33 6.12 1.80
C ILE A 212 10.98 4.92 1.09
N GLN A 213 12.21 4.60 1.50
CA GLN A 213 13.01 3.49 0.96
C GLN A 213 12.87 2.24 1.85
N LYS A 214 11.69 1.59 1.81
CA LYS A 214 11.40 0.39 2.63
C LYS A 214 12.44 -0.73 2.46
N PHE A 215 13.11 -0.82 1.30
CA PHE A 215 14.14 -1.83 1.09
C PHE A 215 15.31 -1.71 2.09
N GLU A 216 15.74 -0.48 2.42
CA GLU A 216 16.77 -0.26 3.43
C GLU A 216 16.28 -0.66 4.83
N LEU A 217 15.03 -0.35 5.15
CA LEU A 217 14.43 -0.70 6.44
C LEU A 217 14.30 -2.23 6.59
N ARG A 218 13.97 -2.94 5.51
CA ARG A 218 13.95 -4.41 5.52
C ARG A 218 15.33 -5.00 5.83
N GLU A 219 16.41 -4.46 5.26
CA GLU A 219 17.77 -4.92 5.57
C GLU A 219 18.14 -4.64 7.04
N ARG A 220 17.77 -3.48 7.57
CA ARG A 220 17.95 -3.16 9.01
C ARG A 220 17.14 -4.09 9.91
N ALA A 221 15.92 -4.47 9.48
CA ALA A 221 15.07 -5.39 10.23
C ALA A 221 15.67 -6.80 10.33
N LYS A 222 16.31 -7.30 9.26
CA LYS A 222 16.99 -8.60 9.23
C LYS A 222 18.23 -8.65 10.12
N SER A 223 19.06 -7.59 10.08
CA SER A 223 20.32 -7.55 10.84
C SER A 223 20.13 -7.54 12.36
N SER A 224 18.96 -7.16 12.82
CA SER A 224 18.65 -7.07 14.26
C SER A 224 18.10 -8.38 14.84
N SER A 225 17.60 -9.29 14.01
CA SER A 225 17.15 -10.62 14.45
C SER A 225 18.33 -11.56 14.75
N ALA A 226 19.56 -11.15 14.40
CA ALA A 226 20.77 -11.93 14.63
C ALA A 226 21.45 -11.63 15.99
N ILE A 227 20.89 -10.74 16.80
CA ILE A 227 21.51 -10.25 18.07
C ILE A 227 20.65 -10.60 19.31
N GLU A 228 19.45 -11.14 19.14
CA GLU A 228 18.61 -11.71 20.19
C GLU A 228 18.62 -13.26 20.12
#